data_7cd376029c304cde07bcf329421cacaf
#
_entry.id   7cd376029c304cde07bcf329421cacaf
#
_cell.length_a   1.000
_cell.length_b   1.000
_cell.length_c   1.000
_cell.angle_alpha   90.00
_cell.angle_beta   90.00
_cell.angle_gamma   90.00
#
_symmetry.space_group_name_H-M   'P 1'
#
loop_
_entity.id
_entity.type
_entity.pdbx_description
1 polymer ?
#
loop_
_entity_poly.entity_id
_entity_poly.type
_entity_poly.pdbx_seq_one_letter_code
_entity_poly.pdbx_strand_id
1 'polypeptide(L)'
;MASYLVNGKNVATAATIDHAICGIWNPSTTKRIKLLRLEIYKQAVGAADEPVLRRTTARGTAGSTVTPGSINEIEQIAAPPSGFLLDLAAYSVQPTLAAGGLYGLCLPAAIGAGVMWVWNEIEIPAGAGIALTNGIALAFPAARINAFVED
;
A
#
# COMPACT_ATOMS: atom_id res chain seq x y z
N MET A 1 7.10 17.28 11.99
CA MET A 1 6.82 16.07 11.20
C MET A 1 6.49 16.51 9.79
N ALA A 2 7.07 15.90 8.79
CA ALA A 2 6.79 16.25 7.40
C ALA A 2 5.83 15.21 6.80
N SER A 3 4.95 15.68 5.92
CA SER A 3 3.98 14.82 5.24
C SER A 3 4.41 14.59 3.80
N TYR A 4 4.31 13.36 3.36
CA TYR A 4 4.73 12.91 2.04
C TYR A 4 3.58 12.25 1.29
N LEU A 5 3.45 12.58 0.01
CA LEU A 5 2.61 11.88 -0.93
C LEU A 5 3.48 10.96 -1.78
N VAL A 6 3.20 9.67 -1.72
CA VAL A 6 3.81 8.67 -2.59
C VAL A 6 2.74 8.06 -3.48
N ASN A 7 3.01 7.94 -4.76
CA ASN A 7 2.05 7.34 -5.69
C ASN A 7 2.72 6.38 -6.66
N GLY A 8 1.95 5.43 -7.15
CA GLY A 8 2.42 4.48 -8.13
C GLY A 8 1.28 3.79 -8.88
N LYS A 9 1.65 3.01 -9.87
CA LYS A 9 0.77 2.11 -10.61
C LYS A 9 1.19 0.68 -10.33
N ASN A 10 0.26 -0.15 -9.86
CA ASN A 10 0.51 -1.57 -9.83
C ASN A 10 0.03 -2.25 -11.13
N VAL A 11 0.57 -3.42 -11.41
CA VAL A 11 -0.01 -4.36 -12.36
C VAL A 11 -1.08 -5.21 -11.67
N ALA A 12 -1.84 -6.00 -12.44
CA ALA A 12 -2.81 -6.93 -11.85
C ALA A 12 -2.11 -7.95 -10.94
N THR A 13 -2.78 -8.32 -9.85
CA THR A 13 -2.32 -9.38 -8.95
C THR A 13 -2.69 -10.77 -9.48
N ALA A 14 -2.10 -11.83 -8.92
CA ALA A 14 -2.62 -13.18 -9.09
C ALA A 14 -3.99 -13.34 -8.40
N ALA A 15 -4.83 -14.23 -8.92
CA ALA A 15 -6.16 -14.53 -8.38
C ALA A 15 -6.04 -15.43 -7.12
N THR A 16 -5.36 -14.94 -6.12
CA THR A 16 -5.08 -15.68 -4.88
C THR A 16 -5.41 -14.79 -3.68
N ILE A 17 -6.13 -15.33 -2.71
CA ILE A 17 -6.42 -14.66 -1.44
C ILE A 17 -5.10 -14.29 -0.74
N ASP A 18 -5.11 -13.18 -0.02
CA ASP A 18 -3.97 -12.62 0.73
C ASP A 18 -2.75 -12.19 -0.13
N HIS A 19 -2.82 -12.28 -1.47
CA HIS A 19 -1.78 -11.68 -2.31
C HIS A 19 -1.81 -10.16 -2.22
N ALA A 20 -0.64 -9.57 -2.02
CA ALA A 20 -0.51 -8.13 -1.87
C ALA A 20 -0.74 -7.39 -3.19
N ILE A 21 -1.57 -6.36 -3.13
CA ILE A 21 -1.83 -5.38 -4.19
C ILE A 21 -0.76 -4.30 -4.12
N CYS A 22 -0.54 -3.78 -2.93
CA CYS A 22 0.54 -2.82 -2.62
C CYS A 22 0.90 -2.93 -1.15
N GLY A 23 2.03 -2.33 -0.78
CA GLY A 23 2.46 -2.26 0.61
C GLY A 23 3.21 -0.97 0.92
N ILE A 24 3.10 -0.52 2.16
CA ILE A 24 3.92 0.56 2.70
C ILE A 24 4.84 -0.09 3.72
N TRP A 25 6.14 -0.01 3.47
CA TRP A 25 7.16 -0.58 4.32
C TRP A 25 8.01 0.50 4.97
N ASN A 26 8.24 0.38 6.25
CA ASN A 26 9.14 1.24 7.01
C ASN A 26 10.49 0.51 7.25
N PRO A 27 11.53 0.80 6.47
CA PRO A 27 12.83 0.15 6.60
C PRO A 27 13.67 0.70 7.77
N SER A 28 13.23 1.77 8.40
CA SER A 28 13.95 2.35 9.54
C SER A 28 14.11 1.32 10.67
N THR A 29 15.20 1.39 11.40
CA THR A 29 15.43 0.58 12.59
C THR A 29 15.01 1.29 13.89
N THR A 30 14.71 2.57 13.82
CA THR A 30 14.46 3.42 15.00
C THR A 30 13.26 4.34 14.87
N LYS A 31 12.91 4.75 13.66
CA LYS A 31 11.81 5.68 13.40
C LYS A 31 10.52 4.93 13.11
N ARG A 32 9.41 5.48 13.58
CA ARG A 32 8.07 5.06 13.17
C ARG A 32 7.53 6.05 12.14
N ILE A 33 6.62 5.62 11.31
CA ILE A 33 5.87 6.46 10.38
C ILE A 33 4.37 6.33 10.65
N LYS A 34 3.59 7.26 10.14
CA LYS A 34 2.14 7.27 10.25
C LYS A 34 1.50 7.29 8.87
N LEU A 35 0.67 6.30 8.58
CA LEU A 35 -0.19 6.33 7.41
C LEU A 35 -1.44 7.15 7.72
N LEU A 36 -1.64 8.24 6.99
CA LEU A 36 -2.77 9.14 7.18
C LEU A 36 -3.90 8.86 6.19
N ARG A 37 -3.54 8.52 4.95
CA ARG A 37 -4.50 8.26 3.89
C ARG A 37 -3.94 7.27 2.88
N LEU A 38 -4.77 6.35 2.42
CA LEU A 38 -4.48 5.44 1.32
C LEU A 38 -5.63 5.49 0.32
N GLU A 39 -5.29 5.66 -0.93
CA GLU A 39 -6.24 5.68 -2.05
C GLU A 39 -5.86 4.61 -3.05
N ILE A 40 -6.85 3.93 -3.60
CA ILE A 40 -6.69 2.98 -4.68
C ILE A 40 -7.82 3.15 -5.69
N TYR A 41 -7.47 3.20 -6.97
CA TYR A 41 -8.43 3.35 -8.08
C TYR A 41 -8.10 2.39 -9.20
N LYS A 42 -9.05 1.57 -9.61
CA LYS A 42 -8.91 0.64 -10.73
C LYS A 42 -8.69 1.39 -12.04
N GLN A 43 -7.67 0.99 -12.78
CA GLN A 43 -7.34 1.53 -14.11
C GLN A 43 -7.75 0.58 -15.25
N ALA A 44 -8.20 -0.62 -14.90
CA ALA A 44 -8.73 -1.61 -15.84
C ALA A 44 -9.98 -2.24 -15.26
N VAL A 45 -10.82 -2.78 -16.14
CA VAL A 45 -11.95 -3.60 -15.73
C VAL A 45 -11.41 -4.89 -15.09
N GLY A 46 -12.00 -5.30 -13.98
CA GLY A 46 -11.69 -6.55 -13.29
C GLY A 46 -12.95 -7.23 -12.82
N ALA A 47 -12.84 -8.15 -11.90
CA ALA A 47 -13.98 -8.66 -11.14
C ALA A 47 -14.37 -7.67 -10.02
N ALA A 48 -15.54 -7.84 -9.44
CA ALA A 48 -15.82 -7.29 -8.13
C ALA A 48 -14.86 -7.97 -7.12
N ASP A 49 -14.21 -7.19 -6.29
CA ASP A 49 -13.18 -7.68 -5.38
C ASP A 49 -13.29 -7.03 -3.99
N GLU A 50 -12.51 -7.56 -3.06
CA GLU A 50 -12.52 -7.16 -1.67
C GLU A 50 -11.08 -6.89 -1.20
N PRO A 51 -10.54 -5.68 -1.43
CA PRO A 51 -9.24 -5.33 -0.87
C PRO A 51 -9.30 -5.21 0.66
N VAL A 52 -8.33 -5.82 1.34
CA VAL A 52 -8.20 -5.84 2.79
C VAL A 52 -6.85 -5.28 3.20
N LEU A 53 -6.87 -4.29 4.09
CA LEU A 53 -5.66 -3.72 4.67
C LEU A 53 -5.17 -4.58 5.84
N ARG A 54 -3.90 -4.98 5.82
CA ARG A 54 -3.30 -5.86 6.83
C ARG A 54 -1.92 -5.37 7.25
N ARG A 55 -1.55 -5.62 8.50
CA ARG A 55 -0.18 -5.40 8.96
C ARG A 55 0.76 -6.46 8.42
N THR A 56 2.02 -6.08 8.19
CA THR A 56 3.06 -7.01 7.75
C THR A 56 4.23 -7.01 8.74
N THR A 57 4.78 -8.19 8.98
CA THR A 57 5.93 -8.42 9.87
C THR A 57 7.23 -8.66 9.13
N ALA A 58 7.13 -8.96 7.82
CA ALA A 58 8.29 -9.03 6.93
C ALA A 58 7.91 -8.49 5.56
N ARG A 59 8.83 -7.77 4.94
CA ARG A 59 8.68 -7.24 3.59
C ARG A 59 8.80 -8.38 2.58
N GLY A 60 7.91 -8.40 1.59
CA GLY A 60 8.04 -9.27 0.43
C GLY A 60 9.03 -8.71 -0.61
N THR A 61 9.07 -9.35 -1.76
CA THR A 61 9.79 -8.83 -2.94
C THR A 61 8.76 -8.33 -3.94
N ALA A 62 8.59 -7.03 -4.00
CA ALA A 62 7.62 -6.36 -4.88
C ALA A 62 8.07 -6.39 -6.34
N GLY A 63 7.12 -6.25 -7.26
CA GLY A 63 7.39 -6.07 -8.68
C GLY A 63 8.06 -4.74 -8.98
N SER A 64 7.69 -3.69 -8.24
CA SER A 64 8.35 -2.39 -8.25
C SER A 64 8.23 -1.71 -6.90
N THR A 65 9.15 -0.81 -6.61
CA THR A 65 9.17 -0.03 -5.37
C THR A 65 9.36 1.44 -5.70
N VAL A 66 8.55 2.28 -5.07
CA VAL A 66 8.65 3.73 -5.17
C VAL A 66 9.20 4.28 -3.86
N THR A 67 10.21 5.13 -3.96
CA THR A 67 10.81 5.82 -2.82
C THR A 67 10.32 7.28 -2.76
N PRO A 68 9.99 7.82 -1.58
CA PRO A 68 9.44 9.18 -1.46
C PRO A 68 10.40 10.27 -1.97
N GLY A 69 11.70 10.09 -1.82
CA GLY A 69 12.71 11.07 -2.25
C GLY A 69 12.82 11.27 -3.76
N SER A 70 12.18 10.44 -4.56
CA SER A 70 12.06 10.59 -6.02
C SER A 70 10.73 11.21 -6.45
N ILE A 71 9.80 11.50 -5.51
CA ILE A 71 8.44 11.94 -5.80
C ILE A 71 7.99 12.93 -4.70
N ASN A 72 7.41 14.00 -5.09
CA ASN A 72 6.49 14.90 -4.41
C ASN A 72 6.44 14.87 -2.87
N GLU A 73 7.40 15.49 -2.24
CA GLU A 73 7.19 16.00 -0.89
C GLU A 73 6.08 17.05 -0.94
N ILE A 74 5.06 16.93 -0.12
CA ILE A 74 3.98 17.91 -0.07
C ILE A 74 4.53 19.28 0.35
N GLU A 75 5.55 19.31 1.20
CA GLU A 75 6.18 20.50 1.74
C GLU A 75 7.55 20.83 1.13
N GLN A 76 8.00 20.06 0.11
CA GLN A 76 9.30 20.24 -0.56
C GLN A 76 10.51 20.24 0.39
N ILE A 77 10.47 19.43 1.42
CA ILE A 77 11.56 19.21 2.36
C ILE A 77 12.40 18.01 1.93
N ALA A 78 13.53 17.78 2.55
CA ALA A 78 14.38 16.62 2.26
C ALA A 78 13.66 15.27 2.39
N ALA A 79 14.20 14.22 1.76
CA ALA A 79 13.66 12.87 1.83
C ALA A 79 13.39 12.43 3.30
N PRO A 80 12.34 11.62 3.54
CA PRO A 80 11.96 11.23 4.88
C PRO A 80 13.10 10.47 5.58
N PRO A 81 13.40 10.78 6.85
CA PRO A 81 14.46 10.13 7.60
C PRO A 81 14.29 8.61 7.76
N SER A 82 13.05 8.11 7.75
CA SER A 82 12.76 6.68 7.77
C SER A 82 13.05 6.01 6.41
N GLY A 83 12.95 6.77 5.31
CA GLY A 83 13.10 6.24 3.96
C GLY A 83 11.98 5.24 3.59
N PHE A 84 10.76 5.42 4.05
CA PHE A 84 9.65 4.49 3.79
C PHE A 84 9.45 4.21 2.29
N LEU A 85 8.86 3.07 1.98
CA LEU A 85 8.78 2.53 0.62
C LEU A 85 7.32 2.22 0.28
N LEU A 86 6.90 2.55 -0.94
CA LEU A 86 5.65 2.06 -1.52
C LEU A 86 5.98 0.89 -2.45
N ASP A 87 5.63 -0.31 -2.04
CA ASP A 87 5.80 -1.54 -2.81
C ASP A 87 4.54 -1.83 -3.63
N LEU A 88 4.71 -2.24 -4.86
CA LEU A 88 3.64 -2.45 -5.84
C LEU A 88 3.66 -3.87 -6.40
N ALA A 89 2.49 -4.43 -6.70
CA ALA A 89 2.37 -5.73 -7.35
C ALA A 89 3.06 -5.75 -8.75
N ALA A 90 3.41 -6.90 -9.34
CA ALA A 90 3.19 -8.21 -8.76
C ALA A 90 4.37 -8.62 -7.89
N TYR A 91 4.09 -9.11 -6.70
CA TYR A 91 5.13 -9.60 -5.81
C TYR A 91 5.64 -10.97 -6.26
N SER A 92 6.96 -11.16 -6.33
CA SER A 92 7.59 -12.47 -6.52
C SER A 92 7.68 -13.24 -5.20
N VAL A 93 7.77 -12.54 -4.08
CA VAL A 93 7.65 -13.08 -2.73
C VAL A 93 6.63 -12.23 -1.98
N GLN A 94 5.56 -12.84 -1.48
CA GLN A 94 4.53 -12.12 -0.74
C GLN A 94 5.06 -11.63 0.62
N PRO A 95 4.60 -10.47 1.11
CA PRO A 95 4.93 -10.04 2.47
C PRO A 95 4.33 -11.02 3.50
N THR A 96 4.95 -11.14 4.65
CA THR A 96 4.39 -11.92 5.77
C THR A 96 3.33 -11.10 6.46
N LEU A 97 2.09 -11.57 6.40
CA LEU A 97 0.94 -10.89 6.97
C LEU A 97 0.76 -11.24 8.44
N ALA A 98 0.45 -10.25 9.27
CA ALA A 98 -0.06 -10.50 10.63
C ALA A 98 -1.49 -11.04 10.57
N ALA A 99 -1.91 -11.72 11.64
CA ALA A 99 -3.27 -12.21 11.76
C ALA A 99 -4.30 -11.06 11.79
N GLY A 100 -5.45 -11.30 11.16
CA GLY A 100 -6.56 -10.34 11.10
C GLY A 100 -6.38 -9.20 10.10
N GLY A 101 -7.49 -8.68 9.59
CA GLY A 101 -7.55 -7.49 8.76
C GLY A 101 -7.77 -6.24 9.60
N LEU A 102 -7.26 -5.10 9.14
CA LEU A 102 -7.56 -3.79 9.73
C LEU A 102 -8.85 -3.22 9.17
N TYR A 103 -8.92 -3.15 7.83
CA TYR A 103 -10.05 -2.62 7.10
C TYR A 103 -10.23 -3.39 5.79
N GLY A 104 -11.47 -3.58 5.37
CA GLY A 104 -11.80 -4.17 4.08
C GLY A 104 -13.10 -3.59 3.55
N LEU A 105 -13.29 -3.66 2.24
CA LEU A 105 -14.55 -3.31 1.60
C LEU A 105 -14.64 -3.96 0.21
N CYS A 106 -15.87 -4.06 -0.31
CA CYS A 106 -16.10 -4.55 -1.66
C CYS A 106 -16.02 -3.41 -2.66
N LEU A 107 -15.31 -3.64 -3.78
CA LEU A 107 -15.23 -2.73 -4.89
C LEU A 107 -15.89 -3.35 -6.14
N PRO A 108 -16.68 -2.57 -6.91
CA PRO A 108 -17.26 -3.03 -8.16
C PRO A 108 -16.19 -3.27 -9.24
N ALA A 109 -16.57 -3.97 -10.30
CA ALA A 109 -15.68 -4.36 -11.40
C ALA A 109 -15.21 -3.20 -12.29
N ALA A 110 -15.88 -2.05 -12.24
CA ALA A 110 -15.70 -0.95 -13.18
C ALA A 110 -14.33 -0.25 -13.10
N ILE A 111 -13.87 0.29 -14.23
CA ILE A 111 -12.77 1.25 -14.27
C ILE A 111 -13.14 2.48 -13.45
N GLY A 112 -12.19 3.00 -12.68
CA GLY A 112 -12.39 4.13 -11.77
C GLY A 112 -13.02 3.76 -10.44
N ALA A 113 -13.49 2.52 -10.26
CA ALA A 113 -13.87 2.02 -8.95
C ALA A 113 -12.68 2.10 -8.00
N GLY A 114 -12.90 2.66 -6.84
CA GLY A 114 -11.82 2.89 -5.88
C GLY A 114 -12.32 3.20 -4.50
N VAL A 115 -11.37 3.37 -3.61
CA VAL A 115 -11.59 3.73 -2.23
C VAL A 115 -10.50 4.68 -1.74
N MET A 116 -10.90 5.54 -0.86
CA MET A 116 -10.01 6.38 -0.08
C MET A 116 -10.28 6.10 1.39
N TRP A 117 -9.29 5.55 2.08
CA TRP A 117 -9.30 5.47 3.55
C TRP A 117 -8.53 6.66 4.12
N VAL A 118 -9.16 7.33 5.07
CA VAL A 118 -8.56 8.42 5.84
C VAL A 118 -8.61 8.03 7.31
N TRP A 119 -7.49 8.13 8.00
CA TRP A 119 -7.38 7.82 9.42
C TRP A 119 -6.85 9.02 10.19
N ASN A 120 -7.09 9.05 11.50
CA ASN A 120 -6.36 9.98 12.36
C ASN A 120 -4.87 9.67 12.31
N GLU A 121 -4.53 8.40 12.43
CA GLU A 121 -3.21 7.86 12.16
C GLU A 121 -3.19 6.33 12.29
N ILE A 122 -2.47 5.66 11.40
CA ILE A 122 -2.07 4.27 11.59
C ILE A 122 -0.55 4.24 11.73
N GLU A 123 -0.07 3.98 12.93
CA GLU A 123 1.37 3.85 13.15
C GLU A 123 1.92 2.59 12.47
N ILE A 124 3.04 2.76 11.79
CA ILE A 124 3.86 1.69 11.23
C ILE A 124 5.22 1.73 11.96
N PRO A 125 5.49 0.77 12.85
CA PRO A 125 6.74 0.70 13.58
C PRO A 125 7.95 0.54 12.67
N ALA A 126 9.13 0.76 13.22
CA ALA A 126 10.39 0.45 12.58
C ALA A 126 10.45 -1.04 12.18
N GLY A 127 10.91 -1.35 10.97
CA GLY A 127 11.02 -2.72 10.47
C GLY A 127 9.67 -3.43 10.24
N ALA A 128 8.59 -2.69 10.07
CA ALA A 128 7.25 -3.22 9.83
C ALA A 128 6.57 -2.53 8.65
N GLY A 129 5.40 -3.02 8.27
CA GLY A 129 4.62 -2.44 7.18
C GLY A 129 3.13 -2.68 7.28
N ILE A 130 2.45 -2.17 6.27
CA ILE A 130 1.03 -2.42 5.99
C ILE A 130 0.91 -2.82 4.53
N ALA A 131 0.15 -3.84 4.21
CA ALA A 131 -0.18 -4.24 2.85
C ALA A 131 -1.68 -4.20 2.61
N LEU A 132 -2.07 -3.78 1.42
CA LEU A 132 -3.39 -3.99 0.87
C LEU A 132 -3.37 -5.30 0.10
N THR A 133 -4.27 -6.22 0.43
CA THR A 133 -4.26 -7.60 -0.11
C THR A 133 -5.61 -7.97 -0.70
N ASN A 134 -5.63 -8.98 -1.55
CA ASN A 134 -6.88 -9.60 -2.03
C ASN A 134 -7.60 -10.28 -0.85
N GLY A 135 -8.80 -9.84 -0.53
CA GLY A 135 -9.65 -10.49 0.48
C GLY A 135 -10.36 -11.73 -0.05
N ILE A 136 -10.43 -11.88 -1.37
CA ILE A 136 -11.02 -13.04 -2.07
C ILE A 136 -10.07 -13.56 -3.16
N ALA A 137 -10.30 -14.78 -3.64
CA ALA A 137 -9.47 -15.43 -4.65
C ALA A 137 -9.73 -14.90 -6.07
N LEU A 138 -9.70 -13.59 -6.25
CA LEU A 138 -9.83 -12.91 -7.53
C LEU A 138 -8.65 -11.96 -7.74
N ALA A 139 -8.20 -11.81 -9.00
CA ALA A 139 -7.15 -10.89 -9.35
C ALA A 139 -7.61 -9.44 -9.19
N PHE A 140 -6.88 -8.65 -8.43
CA PHE A 140 -7.09 -7.20 -8.41
C PHE A 140 -6.48 -6.62 -9.70
N PRO A 141 -7.22 -5.81 -10.47
CA PRO A 141 -6.72 -5.26 -11.72
C PRO A 141 -5.63 -4.21 -11.50
N ALA A 142 -4.99 -3.79 -12.59
CA ALA A 142 -4.07 -2.65 -12.53
C ALA A 142 -4.78 -1.42 -11.93
N ALA A 143 -4.09 -0.73 -11.02
CA ALA A 143 -4.65 0.39 -10.27
C ALA A 143 -3.63 1.49 -10.01
N ARG A 144 -4.15 2.69 -9.77
CA ARG A 144 -3.38 3.80 -9.20
C ARG A 144 -3.49 3.78 -7.69
N ILE A 145 -2.37 3.96 -7.02
CA ILE A 145 -2.26 3.97 -5.57
C ILE A 145 -1.62 5.28 -5.14
N ASN A 146 -2.24 5.96 -4.17
CA ASN A 146 -1.70 7.15 -3.53
C ASN A 146 -1.66 6.90 -2.03
N ALA A 147 -0.50 7.11 -1.40
CA ALA A 147 -0.33 6.99 0.03
C ALA A 147 0.19 8.30 0.61
N PHE A 148 -0.46 8.77 1.67
CA PHE A 148 -0.06 9.95 2.43
C PHE A 148 0.50 9.48 3.76
N VAL A 149 1.77 9.76 3.97
CA VAL A 149 2.55 9.29 5.11
C VAL A 149 3.21 10.46 5.80
N GLU A 150 3.23 10.44 7.12
CA GLU A 150 3.93 11.38 7.97
C GLU A 150 5.13 10.68 8.63
N ASP A 151 6.28 11.39 8.66
CA ASP A 151 7.54 10.90 9.23
C ASP A 151 8.04 11.84 10.33
#